data_38916608d9ca75bea3f0d87690c5feab
#
_entry.id   38916608d9ca75bea3f0d87690c5feab
#
_cell.length_a   1.000
_cell.length_b   1.000
_cell.length_c   1.000
_cell.angle_alpha   90.00
_cell.angle_beta   90.00
_cell.angle_gamma   90.00
#
_symmetry.space_group_name_H-M   'P 1'
#
loop_
_entity.id
_entity.type
_entity.pdbx_description
1 polymer ?
#
loop_
_entity_poly.entity_id
_entity_poly.type
_entity_poly.pdbx_seq_one_letter_code
_entity_poly.pdbx_strand_id
1 'polypeptide(L)'
;MKLFKKKQQEEEARQKSIKEAIIALLRAELVHAYYHYYERGWISLHGLEAAQKMYDEYHRLGGNGTVTKLMEDLKELPVRDKMAVMQEQQEQEETEAKD
;
A
#
# COMPACT_ATOMS: atom_id res chain seq x y z
N MET A 1 37.61 -23.96 -5.15
CA MET A 1 37.19 -23.39 -3.86
C MET A 1 36.96 -21.88 -3.93
N LYS A 2 37.94 -21.13 -4.43
CA LYS A 2 37.78 -19.67 -4.58
C LYS A 2 36.64 -19.26 -5.53
N LEU A 3 36.44 -20.02 -6.60
CA LEU A 3 35.36 -19.79 -7.58
C LEU A 3 33.96 -19.98 -6.95
N PHE A 4 33.81 -20.98 -6.08
CA PHE A 4 32.56 -21.26 -5.41
C PHE A 4 32.16 -20.12 -4.45
N LYS A 5 33.12 -19.63 -3.67
CA LYS A 5 32.88 -18.50 -2.76
C LYS A 5 32.53 -17.23 -3.52
N LYS A 6 33.17 -16.98 -4.64
CA LYS A 6 32.91 -15.82 -5.50
C LYS A 6 31.48 -15.87 -6.05
N LYS A 7 31.04 -17.03 -6.56
CA LYS A 7 29.68 -17.21 -7.08
C LYS A 7 28.64 -17.03 -5.97
N GLN A 8 28.92 -17.54 -4.78
CA GLN A 8 28.03 -17.41 -3.64
C GLN A 8 27.88 -15.94 -3.24
N GLN A 9 28.98 -15.19 -3.21
CA GLN A 9 28.99 -13.77 -2.88
C GLN A 9 28.22 -12.97 -3.93
N GLU A 10 28.39 -13.29 -5.21
CA GLU A 10 27.67 -12.65 -6.31
C GLU A 10 26.17 -12.90 -6.21
N GLU A 11 25.77 -14.13 -5.85
CA GLU A 11 24.36 -14.50 -5.67
C GLU A 11 23.75 -13.77 -4.49
N GLU A 12 24.45 -13.70 -3.37
CA GLU A 12 24.00 -12.97 -2.18
C GLU A 12 23.83 -11.48 -2.48
N ALA A 13 24.78 -10.89 -3.22
CA ALA A 13 24.70 -9.49 -3.62
C ALA A 13 23.52 -9.23 -4.54
N ARG A 14 23.24 -10.17 -5.46
CA ARG A 14 22.09 -10.08 -6.36
C ARG A 14 20.77 -10.15 -5.60
N GLN A 15 20.65 -11.10 -4.67
CA GLN A 15 19.47 -11.26 -3.83
C GLN A 15 19.22 -10.05 -2.96
N LYS A 16 20.28 -9.45 -2.42
CA LYS A 16 20.21 -8.23 -1.64
C LYS A 16 19.67 -7.07 -2.48
N SER A 17 20.17 -6.93 -3.70
CA SER A 17 19.74 -5.87 -4.61
C SER A 17 18.27 -6.03 -4.99
N ILE A 18 17.82 -7.26 -5.26
CA ILE A 18 16.41 -7.55 -5.57
C ILE A 18 15.52 -7.21 -4.36
N LYS A 19 15.94 -7.62 -3.17
CA LYS A 19 15.22 -7.35 -1.93
C LYS A 19 15.06 -5.85 -1.70
N GLU A 20 16.13 -5.09 -1.86
CA GLU A 20 16.11 -3.64 -1.70
C GLU A 20 15.19 -2.96 -2.73
N ALA A 21 15.19 -3.48 -3.96
CA ALA A 21 14.30 -2.98 -5.01
C ALA A 21 12.83 -3.24 -4.66
N ILE A 22 12.50 -4.42 -4.13
CA ILE A 22 11.14 -4.74 -3.71
C ILE A 22 10.71 -3.85 -2.54
N ILE A 23 11.57 -3.64 -1.57
CA ILE A 23 11.29 -2.73 -0.45
C ILE A 23 10.98 -1.33 -0.96
N ALA A 24 11.77 -0.83 -1.91
CA ALA A 24 11.55 0.50 -2.49
C ALA A 24 10.23 0.59 -3.24
N LEU A 25 9.87 -0.45 -4.01
CA LEU A 25 8.61 -0.49 -4.73
C LEU A 25 7.41 -0.54 -3.79
N LEU A 26 7.48 -1.37 -2.75
CA LEU A 26 6.41 -1.47 -1.75
C LEU A 26 6.23 -0.14 -1.01
N ARG A 27 7.33 0.50 -0.67
CA ARG A 27 7.28 1.82 -0.04
C ARG A 27 6.60 2.84 -0.93
N ALA A 28 6.97 2.88 -2.20
CA ALA A 28 6.38 3.81 -3.17
C ALA A 28 4.88 3.57 -3.31
N GLU A 29 4.46 2.30 -3.39
CA GLU A 29 3.05 1.93 -3.49
C GLU A 29 2.27 2.30 -2.24
N LEU A 30 2.85 2.07 -1.05
CA LEU A 30 2.21 2.44 0.21
C LEU A 30 2.02 3.95 0.33
N VAL A 31 3.03 4.73 -0.05
CA VAL A 31 2.94 6.19 -0.06
C VAL A 31 1.86 6.65 -1.04
N HIS A 32 1.84 6.07 -2.24
CA HIS A 32 0.84 6.38 -3.26
C HIS A 32 -0.57 6.06 -2.77
N ALA A 33 -0.76 4.88 -2.18
CA ALA A 33 -2.04 4.47 -1.61
C ALA A 33 -2.49 5.41 -0.50
N TYR A 34 -1.56 5.81 0.36
CA TYR A 34 -1.85 6.75 1.44
C TYR A 34 -2.44 8.05 0.90
N TYR A 35 -1.77 8.69 -0.04
CA TYR A 35 -2.26 9.96 -0.58
C TYR A 35 -3.59 9.79 -1.30
N HIS A 36 -3.74 8.70 -2.04
CA HIS A 36 -5.00 8.44 -2.75
C HIS A 36 -6.18 8.33 -1.77
N TYR A 37 -6.05 7.52 -0.74
CA TYR A 37 -7.13 7.28 0.22
C TYR A 37 -7.32 8.43 1.19
N TYR A 38 -6.24 9.03 1.65
CA TYR A 38 -6.28 10.12 2.61
C TYR A 38 -6.94 11.36 2.01
N GLU A 39 -6.61 11.70 0.77
CA GLU A 39 -7.22 12.84 0.07
C GLU A 39 -8.69 12.59 -0.20
N ARG A 40 -9.07 11.34 -0.49
CA ARG A 40 -10.45 10.97 -0.71
C ARG A 40 -11.26 10.95 0.59
N GLY A 41 -10.60 10.67 1.72
CA GLY A 41 -11.23 10.67 3.04
C GLY A 41 -11.91 9.37 3.45
N TRP A 42 -11.81 8.31 2.63
CA TRP A 42 -12.35 6.99 2.97
C TRP A 42 -11.56 5.92 2.24
N ILE A 43 -11.67 4.68 2.73
CA ILE A 43 -10.99 3.54 2.14
C ILE A 43 -11.97 2.36 2.11
N SER A 44 -11.92 1.56 1.03
CA SER A 44 -12.69 0.33 1.00
C SER A 44 -12.01 -0.73 1.86
N LEU A 45 -12.78 -1.72 2.31
CA LEU A 45 -12.21 -2.85 3.06
C LEU A 45 -11.12 -3.54 2.22
N HIS A 46 -11.39 -3.72 0.94
CA HIS A 46 -10.45 -4.34 0.00
C HIS A 46 -9.15 -3.55 -0.12
N GLY A 47 -9.26 -2.23 -0.19
CA GLY A 47 -8.09 -1.34 -0.23
C GLY A 47 -7.29 -1.39 1.06
N LEU A 48 -7.97 -1.45 2.21
CA LEU A 48 -7.31 -1.54 3.51
C LEU A 48 -6.56 -2.87 3.65
N GLU A 49 -7.18 -3.97 3.25
CA GLU A 49 -6.55 -5.29 3.28
C GLU A 49 -5.31 -5.34 2.37
N ALA A 50 -5.43 -4.76 1.17
CA ALA A 50 -4.30 -4.71 0.22
C ALA A 50 -3.15 -3.88 0.78
N ALA A 51 -3.44 -2.72 1.36
CA ALA A 51 -2.42 -1.86 1.97
C ALA A 51 -1.76 -2.56 3.15
N GLN A 52 -2.54 -3.24 3.99
CA GLN A 52 -2.01 -3.98 5.14
C GLN A 52 -1.07 -5.10 4.68
N LYS A 53 -1.44 -5.82 3.63
CA LYS A 53 -0.59 -6.89 3.10
C LYS A 53 0.72 -6.34 2.56
N MET A 54 0.68 -5.23 1.83
CA MET A 54 1.90 -4.58 1.33
C MET A 54 2.78 -4.13 2.49
N TYR A 55 2.19 -3.56 3.53
CA TYR A 55 2.93 -3.11 4.71
C TYR A 55 3.58 -4.29 5.44
N ASP A 56 2.84 -5.40 5.61
CA ASP A 56 3.35 -6.59 6.29
C ASP A 56 4.57 -7.16 5.54
N GLU A 57 4.49 -7.24 4.22
CA GLU A 57 5.60 -7.71 3.40
C GLU A 57 6.80 -6.75 3.45
N TYR A 58 6.51 -5.44 3.40
CA TYR A 58 7.54 -4.40 3.52
C TYR A 58 8.30 -4.56 4.84
N HIS A 59 7.58 -4.72 5.93
CA HIS A 59 8.15 -4.88 7.27
C HIS A 59 8.95 -6.19 7.38
N ARG A 60 8.40 -7.29 6.86
CA ARG A 60 9.03 -8.60 6.88
C ARG A 60 10.36 -8.60 6.12
N LEU A 61 10.44 -7.86 5.01
CA LEU A 61 11.66 -7.74 4.22
C LEU A 61 12.71 -6.82 4.85
N GLY A 62 12.39 -6.18 5.96
CA GLY A 62 13.31 -5.31 6.66
C GLY A 62 13.18 -3.84 6.31
N GLY A 63 12.04 -3.44 5.76
CA GLY A 63 11.76 -2.03 5.51
C GLY A 63 11.70 -1.26 6.82
N ASN A 64 12.10 0.00 6.79
CA ASN A 64 12.11 0.84 7.99
C ASN A 64 10.71 1.33 8.36
N GLY A 65 10.59 2.02 9.49
CA GLY A 65 9.31 2.47 10.02
C GLY A 65 8.72 3.73 9.41
N THR A 66 9.29 4.24 8.32
CA THR A 66 8.82 5.52 7.75
C THR A 66 7.38 5.47 7.26
N VAL A 67 6.88 4.29 6.84
CA VAL A 67 5.50 4.14 6.38
C VAL A 67 4.55 3.64 7.48
N THR A 68 5.04 3.41 8.70
CA THR A 68 4.20 2.95 9.80
C THR A 68 3.11 3.96 10.13
N LYS A 69 3.48 5.24 10.20
CA LYS A 69 2.53 6.32 10.47
C LYS A 69 1.47 6.41 9.38
N LEU A 70 1.87 6.24 8.12
CA LEU A 70 0.94 6.25 7.00
C LEU A 70 -0.08 5.13 7.13
N MET A 71 0.37 3.94 7.51
CA MET A 71 -0.52 2.79 7.70
C MET A 71 -1.48 3.00 8.86
N GLU A 72 -1.01 3.58 9.96
CA GLU A 72 -1.85 3.93 11.11
C GLU A 72 -2.93 4.92 10.70
N ASP A 73 -2.58 5.94 9.93
CA ASP A 73 -3.55 6.93 9.44
C ASP A 73 -4.59 6.29 8.52
N LEU A 74 -4.18 5.35 7.66
CA LEU A 74 -5.12 4.63 6.79
C LEU A 74 -6.13 3.82 7.59
N LYS A 75 -5.70 3.21 8.70
CA LYS A 75 -6.57 2.42 9.57
C LYS A 75 -7.63 3.28 10.26
N GLU A 76 -7.37 4.57 10.42
CA GLU A 76 -8.30 5.50 11.05
C GLU A 76 -9.34 6.05 10.07
N LEU A 77 -9.14 5.88 8.77
CA LEU A 77 -10.09 6.35 7.76
C LEU A 77 -11.40 5.54 7.84
N PRO A 78 -12.54 6.19 7.58
CA PRO A 78 -13.80 5.46 7.46
C PRO A 78 -13.72 4.38 6.37
N VAL A 79 -14.13 3.17 6.71
CA VAL A 79 -14.18 2.06 5.76
C VAL A 79 -15.55 2.08 5.09
N ARG A 80 -15.59 2.23 3.78
CA ARG A 80 -16.84 2.35 3.03
C ARG A 80 -16.81 1.42 1.82
N ASP A 81 -17.96 0.89 1.48
CA ASP A 81 -18.13 0.12 0.27
C ASP A 81 -18.20 1.08 -0.92
N LYS A 82 -17.41 0.82 -1.95
CA LYS A 82 -17.36 1.67 -3.14
C LYS A 82 -18.74 1.77 -3.82
N MET A 83 -19.47 0.66 -3.88
CA MET A 83 -20.80 0.64 -4.49
C MET A 83 -21.80 1.47 -3.69
N ALA A 84 -21.74 1.43 -2.36
CA ALA A 84 -22.58 2.23 -1.49
C ALA A 84 -22.32 3.72 -1.69
N VAL A 85 -21.03 4.11 -1.82
CA VAL A 85 -20.65 5.50 -2.09
C VAL A 85 -21.20 5.97 -3.44
N MET A 86 -21.09 5.14 -4.47
CA MET A 86 -21.62 5.47 -5.79
C MET A 86 -23.15 5.63 -5.77
N GLN A 87 -23.86 4.78 -5.02
CA GLN A 87 -25.30 4.89 -4.86
C GLN A 87 -25.69 6.17 -4.14
N GLU A 88 -25.00 6.56 -3.09
CA GLU A 88 -25.24 7.82 -2.40
C GLU A 88 -25.07 9.02 -3.33
N GLN A 89 -24.05 9.00 -4.17
CA GLN A 89 -23.82 10.07 -5.15
C GLN A 89 -24.95 10.15 -6.16
N GLN A 90 -25.45 9.02 -6.66
CA GLN A 90 -26.57 8.97 -7.57
C GLN A 90 -27.85 9.50 -6.95
N GLU A 91 -28.12 9.13 -5.70
CA GLU A 91 -29.29 9.61 -4.97
C GLU A 91 -29.25 11.13 -4.77
N GLN A 92 -28.07 11.68 -4.47
CA GLN A 92 -27.90 13.13 -4.34
C GLN A 92 -28.14 13.84 -5.68
N GLU A 93 -27.61 13.30 -6.77
CA GLU A 93 -27.83 13.85 -8.11
C GLU A 93 -29.31 13.84 -8.51
N GLU A 94 -30.01 12.74 -8.22
CA GLU A 94 -31.44 12.63 -8.49
C GLU A 94 -32.24 13.62 -7.65
N THR A 95 -31.87 13.82 -6.39
CA THR A 95 -32.55 14.78 -5.52
C THR A 95 -32.34 16.21 -6.01
N GLU A 96 -31.14 16.55 -6.43
CA GLU A 96 -30.82 17.87 -6.99
C GLU A 96 -31.55 18.11 -8.31
N ALA A 97 -31.70 17.07 -9.13
CA ALA A 97 -32.36 17.16 -10.42
C ALA A 97 -33.87 17.39 -10.30
N LYS A 98 -34.48 17.00 -9.17
CA LYS A 98 -35.92 17.17 -8.93
C LYS A 98 -36.32 18.56 -8.44
N ASP A 99 -35.35 19.34 -8.00
CA ASP A 99 -35.55 20.71 -7.56
C ASP A 99 -35.51 21.67 -8.75
#